data_e3c15870be3441839884e40ab0ce7862
#
_entry.id   e3c15870be3441839884e40ab0ce7862
#
_cell.length_a   1.000
_cell.length_b   1.000
_cell.length_c   1.000
_cell.angle_alpha   90.00
_cell.angle_beta   90.00
_cell.angle_gamma   90.00
#
_symmetry.space_group_name_H-M   'P 1'
#
loop_
_entity.id
_entity.type
_entity.pdbx_description
1 polymer ?
#
loop_
_entity_poly.entity_id
_entity_poly.type
_entity_poly.pdbx_seq_one_letter_code
_entity_poly.pdbx_strand_id
1 'polypeptide(L)'
;MLFYEIINDHPAEEPALICQDKMLTYGEVREEVTLWAAHLQSSGVCKGDKVGLFSKNCNEFVIAYLAIIKAGGVVVPFNFQLAAPEVAYIVQDAGMRVMVTRQKLELDAALQECGCGPLKQLDFE
;
A
#
# COMPACT_ATOMS: atom_id res chain seq x y z
N MET A 1 16.96 0.16 13.96
CA MET A 1 15.49 0.35 13.85
C MET A 1 15.05 0.17 12.39
N LEU A 2 14.02 -0.63 12.18
CA LEU A 2 13.40 -0.74 10.86
C LEU A 2 12.48 0.46 10.64
N PHE A 3 12.31 0.86 9.38
CA PHE A 3 11.57 2.07 9.05
C PHE A 3 10.15 2.11 9.63
N TYR A 4 9.42 0.97 9.56
CA TYR A 4 8.04 0.94 10.07
C TYR A 4 7.98 1.06 11.61
N GLU A 5 9.09 0.88 12.30
CA GLU A 5 9.14 0.97 13.77
C GLU A 5 9.19 2.41 14.28
N ILE A 6 9.33 3.37 13.38
CA ILE A 6 9.37 4.80 13.74
C ILE A 6 8.14 5.23 14.54
N ILE A 7 7.00 4.56 14.32
CA ILE A 7 5.76 4.85 15.02
C ILE A 7 5.70 4.24 16.43
N ASN A 8 6.69 3.44 16.82
CA ASN A 8 6.64 2.73 18.11
C ASN A 8 7.20 3.55 19.29
N ASP A 9 7.93 4.63 19.00
CA ASP A 9 8.62 5.43 20.02
C ASP A 9 7.77 6.55 20.60
N HIS A 10 6.48 6.59 20.27
CA HIS A 10 5.57 7.64 20.70
C HIS A 10 4.45 7.09 21.57
N PRO A 11 3.95 7.88 22.55
CA PRO A 11 2.80 7.44 23.35
C PRO A 11 1.58 7.13 22.45
N ALA A 12 0.87 6.08 22.82
CA ALA A 12 -0.24 5.57 22.01
C ALA A 12 -1.36 6.58 21.81
N GLU A 13 -1.58 7.46 22.79
CA GLU A 13 -2.67 8.42 22.78
C GLU A 13 -2.35 9.72 22.02
N GLU A 14 -1.10 9.92 21.61
CA GLU A 14 -0.72 11.13 20.89
C GLU A 14 -1.18 11.07 19.42
N PRO A 15 -1.56 12.22 18.84
CA PRO A 15 -1.93 12.27 17.42
C PRO A 15 -0.73 11.90 16.53
N ALA A 16 -0.95 11.03 15.57
CA ALA A 16 0.08 10.61 14.62
C ALA A 16 -0.21 11.09 13.21
N LEU A 17 -1.47 10.95 12.77
CA LEU A 17 -1.87 11.29 11.41
C LEU A 17 -3.13 12.15 11.45
N ILE A 18 -3.10 13.23 10.71
CA ILE A 18 -4.26 14.12 10.55
C ILE A 18 -4.46 14.35 9.07
N CYS A 19 -5.64 13.98 8.57
CA CYS A 19 -5.99 14.20 7.18
C CYS A 19 -7.44 14.68 7.13
N GLN A 20 -7.65 15.91 6.65
CA GLN A 20 -8.95 16.56 6.68
C GLN A 20 -9.49 16.58 8.11
N ASP A 21 -10.64 15.99 8.38
CA ASP A 21 -11.24 15.99 9.72
C ASP A 21 -10.95 14.71 10.50
N LYS A 22 -10.13 13.82 9.95
CA LYS A 22 -9.82 12.55 10.59
C LYS A 22 -8.43 12.58 11.22
N MET A 23 -8.38 12.24 12.49
CA MET A 23 -7.13 12.14 13.24
C MET A 23 -7.00 10.71 13.76
N LEU A 24 -5.81 10.15 13.59
CA LEU A 24 -5.45 8.84 14.16
C LEU A 24 -4.33 9.01 15.15
N THR A 25 -4.43 8.33 16.29
CA THR A 25 -3.37 8.30 17.30
C THR A 25 -2.31 7.29 16.88
N TYR A 26 -1.14 7.35 17.51
CA TYR A 26 -0.08 6.36 17.26
C TYR A 26 -0.55 4.93 17.57
N GLY A 27 -1.34 4.75 18.61
CA GLY A 27 -1.90 3.44 18.93
C GLY A 27 -2.79 2.90 17.83
N GLU A 28 -3.66 3.75 17.30
CA GLU A 28 -4.54 3.37 16.20
C GLU A 28 -3.75 3.05 14.93
N VAL A 29 -2.73 3.86 14.63
CA VAL A 29 -1.87 3.61 13.46
C VAL A 29 -1.13 2.28 13.61
N ARG A 30 -0.59 1.98 14.79
CA ARG A 30 0.10 0.71 15.04
C ARG A 30 -0.80 -0.49 14.78
N GLU A 31 -2.04 -0.42 15.29
CA GLU A 31 -3.03 -1.48 15.09
C GLU A 31 -3.33 -1.68 13.61
N GLU A 32 -3.62 -0.60 12.89
CA GLU A 32 -3.95 -0.65 11.48
C GLU A 32 -2.77 -1.18 10.64
N VAL A 33 -1.56 -0.73 10.94
CA VAL A 33 -0.35 -1.21 10.25
C VAL A 33 -0.17 -2.71 10.46
N THR A 34 -0.40 -3.20 11.68
CA THR A 34 -0.27 -4.62 11.99
C THR A 34 -1.32 -5.44 11.24
N LEU A 35 -2.57 -4.99 11.22
CA LEU A 35 -3.65 -5.68 10.51
C LEU A 35 -3.39 -5.72 9.00
N TRP A 36 -2.99 -4.59 8.42
CA TRP A 36 -2.69 -4.53 7.00
C TRP A 36 -1.48 -5.36 6.61
N ALA A 37 -0.44 -5.37 7.46
CA ALA A 37 0.74 -6.20 7.20
C ALA A 37 0.36 -7.70 7.17
N ALA A 38 -0.49 -8.13 8.11
CA ALA A 38 -0.98 -9.51 8.13
C ALA A 38 -1.82 -9.82 6.89
N HIS A 39 -2.67 -8.89 6.47
CA HIS A 39 -3.48 -9.04 5.27
C HIS A 39 -2.61 -9.17 4.01
N LEU A 40 -1.57 -8.35 3.90
CA LEU A 40 -0.62 -8.42 2.79
C LEU A 40 0.10 -9.77 2.76
N GLN A 41 0.56 -10.24 3.90
CA GLN A 41 1.24 -11.54 3.98
C GLN A 41 0.30 -12.68 3.60
N SER A 42 -0.94 -12.63 4.06
CA SER A 42 -1.94 -13.65 3.69
C SER A 42 -2.30 -13.59 2.22
N SER A 43 -2.07 -12.46 1.58
CA SER A 43 -2.30 -12.27 0.14
C SER A 43 -1.10 -12.69 -0.70
N GLY A 44 -0.03 -13.18 -0.09
CA GLY A 44 1.12 -13.74 -0.78
C GLY A 44 2.34 -12.85 -0.86
N VAL A 45 2.35 -11.71 -0.18
CA VAL A 45 3.52 -10.82 -0.16
C VAL A 45 4.64 -11.47 0.65
N CYS A 46 5.79 -11.64 0.00
CA CYS A 46 6.99 -12.20 0.61
C CYS A 46 8.09 -11.14 0.66
N LYS A 47 9.13 -11.42 1.43
CA LYS A 47 10.26 -10.51 1.56
C LYS A 47 10.84 -10.15 0.19
N GLY A 48 10.98 -8.87 -0.08
CA GLY A 48 11.54 -8.35 -1.32
C GLY A 48 10.54 -8.16 -2.46
N ASP A 49 9.29 -8.58 -2.27
CA ASP A 49 8.26 -8.38 -3.29
C ASP A 49 7.95 -6.89 -3.44
N LYS A 50 7.80 -6.44 -4.67
CA LYS A 50 7.38 -5.07 -4.95
C LYS A 50 5.86 -5.00 -4.88
N VAL A 51 5.36 -4.10 -4.05
CA VAL A 51 3.93 -3.91 -3.83
C VAL A 51 3.59 -2.48 -4.20
N GLY A 52 2.64 -2.31 -5.12
CA GLY A 52 2.20 -1.00 -5.54
C GLY A 52 1.31 -0.33 -4.50
N LEU A 53 1.37 0.99 -4.46
CA LEU A 53 0.49 1.80 -3.61
C LEU A 53 -0.05 2.94 -4.46
N PHE A 54 -1.33 2.84 -4.81
CA PHE A 54 -2.00 3.79 -5.69
C PHE A 54 -3.11 4.49 -4.92
N SER A 55 -2.83 5.69 -4.44
CA SER A 55 -3.79 6.46 -3.66
C SER A 55 -3.34 7.91 -3.55
N LYS A 56 -4.30 8.80 -3.33
CA LYS A 56 -4.00 10.16 -2.88
C LYS A 56 -3.44 10.09 -1.46
N ASN A 57 -2.74 11.14 -1.06
CA ASN A 57 -2.24 11.26 0.31
C ASN A 57 -3.42 11.32 1.28
N CYS A 58 -3.42 10.39 2.23
CA CYS A 58 -4.47 10.28 3.26
C CYS A 58 -3.89 9.41 4.37
N ASN A 59 -4.67 9.23 5.44
CA ASN A 59 -4.21 8.39 6.56
C ASN A 59 -3.94 6.96 6.11
N GLU A 60 -4.81 6.42 5.26
CA GLU A 60 -4.69 5.05 4.74
C GLU A 60 -3.44 4.87 3.89
N PHE A 61 -3.01 5.92 3.18
CA PHE A 61 -1.77 5.88 2.40
C PHE A 61 -0.57 5.60 3.29
N VAL A 62 -0.47 6.33 4.41
CA VAL A 62 0.64 6.16 5.36
C VAL A 62 0.59 4.78 6.00
N ILE A 63 -0.60 4.34 6.40
CA ILE A 63 -0.79 3.02 7.00
C ILE A 63 -0.35 1.93 6.02
N ALA A 64 -0.80 2.01 4.78
CA ALA A 64 -0.43 1.03 3.76
C ALA A 64 1.07 1.04 3.46
N TYR A 65 1.66 2.24 3.39
CA TYR A 65 3.10 2.40 3.17
C TYR A 65 3.90 1.63 4.23
N LEU A 66 3.59 1.89 5.50
CA LEU A 66 4.28 1.23 6.62
C LEU A 66 3.96 -0.27 6.68
N ALA A 67 2.73 -0.64 6.38
CA ALA A 67 2.31 -2.04 6.40
C ALA A 67 3.04 -2.88 5.34
N ILE A 68 3.23 -2.33 4.15
CA ILE A 68 3.96 -3.01 3.08
C ILE A 68 5.40 -3.29 3.55
N ILE A 69 6.05 -2.30 4.14
CA ILE A 69 7.41 -2.45 4.65
C ILE A 69 7.45 -3.49 5.77
N LYS A 70 6.48 -3.43 6.69
CA LYS A 70 6.40 -4.39 7.80
C LYS A 70 6.19 -5.82 7.30
N ALA A 71 5.44 -5.99 6.22
CA ALA A 71 5.21 -7.29 5.62
C ALA A 71 6.44 -7.83 4.87
N GLY A 72 7.48 -7.04 4.74
CA GLY A 72 8.71 -7.42 4.04
C GLY A 72 8.76 -6.97 2.59
N GLY A 73 7.75 -6.26 2.11
CA GLY A 73 7.69 -5.80 0.73
C GLY A 73 8.47 -4.51 0.48
N VAL A 74 8.61 -4.19 -0.78
CA VAL A 74 9.19 -2.94 -1.26
C VAL A 74 8.05 -2.06 -1.77
N VAL A 75 7.90 -0.87 -1.21
CA VAL A 75 6.81 0.03 -1.60
C VAL A 75 7.11 0.67 -2.94
N VAL A 76 6.15 0.60 -3.86
CA VAL A 76 6.22 1.31 -5.15
C VAL A 76 5.04 2.28 -5.20
N PRO A 77 5.23 3.53 -4.74
CA PRO A 77 4.15 4.50 -4.77
C PRO A 77 3.91 4.99 -6.19
N PHE A 78 2.63 5.09 -6.56
CA PHE A 78 2.22 5.57 -7.88
C PHE A 78 1.73 7.00 -7.79
N ASN A 79 1.94 7.76 -8.85
CA ASN A 79 1.22 9.01 -9.05
C ASN A 79 -0.24 8.65 -9.35
N PHE A 80 -1.16 9.07 -8.49
CA PHE A 80 -2.58 8.71 -8.62
C PHE A 80 -3.26 9.30 -9.87
N GLN A 81 -2.57 10.17 -10.60
CA GLN A 81 -3.08 10.75 -11.83
C GLN A 81 -2.75 9.93 -13.08
N LEU A 82 -1.97 8.86 -12.92
CA LEU A 82 -1.61 8.00 -14.06
C LEU A 82 -2.83 7.26 -14.60
N ALA A 83 -2.86 7.10 -15.92
CA ALA A 83 -3.89 6.32 -16.59
C ALA A 83 -3.58 4.83 -16.56
N ALA A 84 -4.59 4.00 -16.81
CA ALA A 84 -4.46 2.55 -16.73
C ALA A 84 -3.28 1.98 -17.55
N PRO A 85 -3.01 2.40 -18.79
CA PRO A 85 -1.86 1.86 -19.54
C PRO A 85 -0.53 2.17 -18.88
N GLU A 86 -0.39 3.36 -18.28
CA GLU A 86 0.83 3.75 -17.59
C GLU A 86 1.03 2.92 -16.33
N VAL A 87 -0.04 2.70 -15.58
CA VAL A 87 0.00 1.85 -14.36
C VAL A 87 0.38 0.43 -14.75
N ALA A 88 -0.23 -0.13 -15.79
CA ALA A 88 0.06 -1.48 -16.24
C ALA A 88 1.51 -1.65 -16.67
N TYR A 89 2.08 -0.64 -17.32
CA TYR A 89 3.48 -0.66 -17.71
C TYR A 89 4.40 -0.78 -16.48
N ILE A 90 4.13 0.01 -15.45
CA ILE A 90 4.93 -0.03 -14.22
C ILE A 90 4.77 -1.38 -13.50
N VAL A 91 3.54 -1.91 -13.46
CA VAL A 91 3.28 -3.23 -12.86
C VAL A 91 4.10 -4.31 -13.55
N GLN A 92 4.11 -4.29 -14.88
CA GLN A 92 4.87 -5.26 -15.66
C GLN A 92 6.37 -5.10 -15.45
N ASP A 93 6.86 -3.87 -15.54
CA ASP A 93 8.29 -3.57 -15.42
C ASP A 93 8.84 -3.96 -14.06
N ALA A 94 8.06 -3.76 -13.01
CA ALA A 94 8.45 -4.10 -11.63
C ALA A 94 8.23 -5.56 -11.28
N GLY A 95 7.51 -6.32 -12.10
CA GLY A 95 7.14 -7.70 -11.77
C GLY A 95 6.17 -7.75 -10.58
N MET A 96 5.30 -6.77 -10.48
CA MET A 96 4.40 -6.60 -9.36
C MET A 96 3.22 -7.56 -9.42
N ARG A 97 2.85 -8.17 -8.30
CA ARG A 97 1.72 -9.09 -8.23
C ARG A 97 0.61 -8.60 -7.31
N VAL A 98 0.93 -7.66 -6.42
CA VAL A 98 -0.01 -7.12 -5.45
C VAL A 98 0.07 -5.60 -5.47
N MET A 99 -1.07 -4.95 -5.39
CA MET A 99 -1.19 -3.50 -5.31
C MET A 99 -2.22 -3.13 -4.26
N VAL A 100 -1.91 -2.12 -3.45
CA VAL A 100 -2.87 -1.54 -2.51
C VAL A 100 -3.42 -0.27 -3.14
N THR A 101 -4.74 -0.14 -3.16
CA THR A 101 -5.43 0.99 -3.78
C THR A 101 -6.48 1.56 -2.84
N ARG A 102 -6.87 2.80 -3.07
CA ARG A 102 -8.02 3.36 -2.35
C ARG A 102 -9.31 2.69 -2.82
N GLN A 103 -9.48 2.59 -4.13
CA GLN A 103 -10.58 1.88 -4.78
C GLN A 103 -9.99 1.03 -5.88
N LYS A 104 -10.61 -0.10 -6.13
CA LYS A 104 -10.14 -1.02 -7.15
C LYS A 104 -10.11 -0.34 -8.52
N LEU A 105 -8.99 -0.49 -9.22
CA LEU A 105 -8.78 0.10 -10.54
C LEU A 105 -9.18 -0.86 -11.65
N GLU A 106 -9.66 -0.31 -12.75
CA GLU A 106 -9.98 -1.06 -13.97
C GLU A 106 -8.71 -1.22 -14.81
N LEU A 107 -7.92 -2.26 -14.52
CA LEU A 107 -6.62 -2.48 -15.14
C LEU A 107 -6.55 -3.70 -16.04
N ASP A 108 -7.56 -4.56 -16.04
CA ASP A 108 -7.48 -5.87 -16.70
C ASP A 108 -7.12 -5.77 -18.18
N ALA A 109 -7.78 -4.88 -18.92
CA ALA A 109 -7.50 -4.72 -20.34
C ALA A 109 -6.08 -4.22 -20.60
N ALA A 110 -5.63 -3.24 -19.83
CA ALA A 110 -4.28 -2.68 -19.97
C ALA A 110 -3.21 -3.71 -19.61
N LEU A 111 -3.44 -4.52 -18.58
CA LEU A 111 -2.52 -5.59 -18.18
C LEU A 111 -2.42 -6.65 -19.29
N GLN A 112 -3.55 -7.02 -19.90
CA GLN A 112 -3.55 -7.98 -20.99
C GLN A 112 -2.80 -7.45 -22.22
N GLU A 113 -2.99 -6.18 -22.55
CA GLU A 113 -2.32 -5.56 -23.70
C GLU A 113 -0.81 -5.59 -23.58
N CYS A 114 -0.27 -5.40 -22.36
CA CYS A 114 1.17 -5.43 -22.16
C CYS A 114 1.70 -6.83 -21.86
N GLY A 115 0.86 -7.85 -21.88
CA GLY A 115 1.26 -9.23 -21.63
C GLY A 115 1.56 -9.54 -20.18
N CYS A 116 1.05 -8.73 -19.26
CA CYS A 116 1.26 -8.93 -17.82
C CYS A 116 0.28 -9.97 -17.28
N GLY A 117 0.73 -10.72 -16.28
CA GLY A 117 -0.13 -11.65 -15.57
C GLY A 117 -1.11 -10.93 -14.63
N PRO A 118 -1.92 -11.69 -13.89
CA PRO A 118 -2.93 -11.10 -13.01
C PRO A 118 -2.30 -10.30 -11.87
N LEU A 119 -2.97 -9.21 -11.52
CA LEU A 119 -2.58 -8.34 -10.41
C LEU A 119 -3.66 -8.40 -9.34
N LYS A 120 -3.27 -8.70 -8.12
CA LYS A 120 -4.20 -8.70 -6.98
C LYS A 120 -4.26 -7.29 -6.40
N GLN A 121 -5.45 -6.72 -6.36
CA GLN A 121 -5.67 -5.40 -5.78
C GLN A 121 -6.35 -5.53 -4.43
N LEU A 122 -5.75 -4.90 -3.42
CA LEU A 122 -6.30 -4.81 -2.07
C LEU A 122 -6.71 -3.36 -1.85
N ASP A 123 -7.98 -3.11 -1.63
CA ASP A 123 -8.47 -1.74 -1.49
C ASP A 123 -8.82 -1.41 -0.03
N PHE A 124 -8.87 -0.10 0.27
CA PHE A 124 -9.22 0.39 1.61
C PHE A 124 -10.73 0.36 1.85
N GLU A 125 -11.52 0.32 0.80
CA GLU A 125 -12.98 0.46 0.89
C GLU A 125 -13.75 -0.84 0.71
#